data_0a1548bbc60f5a566d365244b04ea6dd
#
_entry.id   0a1548bbc60f5a566d365244b04ea6dd
#
_cell.length_a   1.000
_cell.length_b   1.000
_cell.length_c   1.000
_cell.angle_alpha   90.00
_cell.angle_beta   90.00
_cell.angle_gamma   90.00
#
_symmetry.space_group_name_H-M   'P 1'
#
loop_
_entity.id
_entity.type
_entity.pdbx_description
1 polymer ?
#
loop_
_entity_poly.entity_id
_entity_poly.type
_entity_poly.pdbx_seq_one_letter_code
_entity_poly.pdbx_strand_id
1 'polypeptide(L)' 'GNGRLDAVATAIEQTTGMHFTLVHYSEHALDNDTDSRACCYVGLKWASGKETWGCGTHTDIIVAGIRALVSAINNQ' A
#
# COMPACT_ATOMS: atom_id res chain seq x y z
N GLY A 1 8.72 7.67 -6.84
CA GLY A 1 8.14 6.87 -5.91
C GLY A 1 9.09 6.38 -4.87
N ASN A 2 8.55 5.73 -3.97
CA ASN A 2 9.28 5.17 -2.88
C ASN A 2 9.76 3.79 -3.25
N GLY A 3 11.07 3.60 -3.33
CA GLY A 3 11.65 2.38 -3.83
C GLY A 3 11.20 1.12 -3.10
N ARG A 4 10.92 1.21 -1.82
CA ARG A 4 10.52 0.03 -1.04
C ARG A 4 9.16 -0.50 -1.46
N LEU A 5 8.20 0.38 -1.57
CA LEU A 5 6.85 -0.03 -1.92
C LEU A 5 6.77 -0.42 -3.38
N ASP A 6 7.51 0.27 -4.23
CA ASP A 6 7.59 -0.10 -5.64
C ASP A 6 8.15 -1.51 -5.80
N ALA A 7 9.17 -1.86 -5.02
CA ALA A 7 9.76 -3.19 -5.08
C ALA A 7 8.76 -4.25 -4.65
N VAL A 8 8.01 -4.00 -3.59
CA VAL A 8 6.99 -4.93 -3.10
C VAL A 8 5.90 -5.08 -4.15
N ALA A 9 5.43 -3.96 -4.72
CA ALA A 9 4.40 -4.00 -5.75
C ALA A 9 4.85 -4.82 -6.96
N THR A 10 6.09 -4.61 -7.41
CA THR A 10 6.64 -5.35 -8.54
C THR A 10 6.71 -6.83 -8.22
N ALA A 11 7.15 -7.19 -7.02
CA ALA A 11 7.24 -8.59 -6.62
C ALA A 11 5.85 -9.25 -6.63
N ILE A 12 4.83 -8.54 -6.15
CA ILE A 12 3.47 -9.06 -6.14
C ILE A 12 2.97 -9.24 -7.57
N GLU A 13 3.22 -8.27 -8.45
CA GLU A 13 2.83 -8.39 -9.85
C GLU A 13 3.46 -9.62 -10.49
N GLN A 14 4.75 -9.85 -10.27
CA GLN A 14 5.45 -10.98 -10.86
C GLN A 14 4.96 -12.31 -10.29
N THR A 15 4.65 -12.33 -9.02
CA THR A 15 4.22 -13.57 -8.36
C THR A 15 2.80 -13.94 -8.72
N THR A 16 1.90 -12.97 -8.82
CA THR A 16 0.48 -13.21 -9.01
C THR A 16 0.03 -13.05 -10.45
N GLY A 17 0.84 -12.43 -11.29
CA GLY A 17 0.46 -12.12 -12.66
C GLY A 17 -0.51 -10.96 -12.78
N MET A 18 -0.81 -10.28 -11.69
CA MET A 18 -1.65 -9.10 -11.72
C MET A 18 -0.87 -7.90 -12.22
N HIS A 19 -1.56 -7.01 -12.94
CA HIS A 19 -0.93 -5.79 -13.45
C HIS A 19 -1.65 -4.58 -12.91
N PHE A 20 -0.93 -3.77 -12.15
CA PHE A 20 -1.47 -2.55 -11.59
C PHE A 20 -0.35 -1.51 -11.47
N THR A 21 -0.77 -0.26 -11.31
CA THR A 21 0.15 0.86 -11.11
C THR A 21 -0.16 1.51 -9.78
N LEU A 22 0.87 1.79 -9.00
CA LEU A 22 0.72 2.53 -7.76
C LEU A 22 0.53 4.00 -8.11
N VAL A 23 -0.68 4.52 -7.89
CA VAL A 23 -1.02 5.90 -8.27
C VAL A 23 -1.08 6.83 -7.07
N HIS A 24 -1.16 6.28 -5.87
CA HIS A 24 -1.19 7.10 -4.67
C HIS A 24 -0.53 6.35 -3.52
N TYR A 25 0.24 7.07 -2.76
CA TYR A 25 0.80 6.56 -1.51
C TYR A 25 0.92 7.72 -0.54
N SER A 26 0.36 7.56 0.64
CA SER A 26 0.57 8.54 1.70
C SER A 26 0.69 7.83 3.03
N GLU A 27 1.39 8.46 3.95
CA GLU A 27 1.57 7.92 5.27
C GLU A 27 1.38 9.02 6.30
N HIS A 28 0.76 8.66 7.41
CA HIS A 28 0.45 9.59 8.49
C HIS A 28 0.74 8.94 9.83
N ALA A 29 1.25 9.72 10.75
CA ALA A 29 1.37 9.29 12.13
C ALA A 29 0.00 9.41 12.78
N LEU A 30 -0.52 8.33 13.31
CA LEU A 30 -1.85 8.33 13.93
C LEU A 30 -1.81 8.79 15.37
N ASP A 31 -0.70 8.62 16.02
CA ASP A 31 -0.62 8.87 17.43
C ASP A 31 0.71 9.46 17.79
N ASN A 32 0.65 10.38 18.70
CA ASN A 32 1.83 11.04 19.23
C ASN A 32 2.12 10.60 20.65
N ASP A 33 1.49 9.57 21.12
CA ASP A 33 1.73 9.05 22.47
C ASP A 33 2.64 7.85 22.43
N THR A 34 2.35 6.88 23.26
CA THR A 34 3.22 5.73 23.43
C THR A 34 3.12 4.71 22.31
N ASP A 35 2.03 4.71 21.58
CA ASP A 35 1.80 3.69 20.57
C ASP A 35 2.41 4.00 19.21
N SER A 36 2.53 5.24 18.85
CA SER A 36 3.23 5.67 17.63
C SER A 36 2.89 4.83 16.39
N ARG A 37 1.64 4.70 16.10
CA ARG A 37 1.23 3.94 14.91
C ARG A 37 1.30 4.80 13.67
N ALA A 38 1.66 4.17 12.57
CA ALA A 38 1.61 4.78 11.26
C ALA A 38 0.42 4.24 10.48
N CYS A 39 -0.20 5.11 9.71
CA CYS A 39 -1.29 4.74 8.81
C CYS A 39 -0.86 5.03 7.40
N CYS A 40 -0.96 4.04 6.54
CA CYS A 40 -0.61 4.21 5.13
C CYS A 40 -1.85 4.03 4.27
N TYR A 41 -1.95 4.84 3.22
CA TYR A 41 -3.01 4.75 2.23
C TYR A 41 -2.37 4.50 0.87
N VAL A 42 -2.90 3.52 0.16
CA VAL A 42 -2.38 3.13 -1.15
C VAL A 42 -3.52 3.15 -2.15
N GLY A 43 -3.30 3.78 -3.29
CA GLY A 43 -4.22 3.74 -4.41
C GLY A 43 -3.58 3.03 -5.58
N LEU A 44 -4.29 2.11 -6.20
CA LEU A 44 -3.83 1.32 -7.33
C LEU A 44 -4.74 1.53 -8.52
N LYS A 45 -4.14 1.59 -9.70
CA LYS A 45 -4.88 1.61 -10.96
C LYS A 45 -4.60 0.31 -11.69
N TRP A 46 -5.64 -0.41 -12.02
CA TRP A 46 -5.55 -1.70 -12.68
C TRP A 46 -5.58 -1.56 -14.19
N ALA A 47 -5.09 -2.58 -14.89
CA ALA A 47 -5.04 -2.55 -16.34
C ALA A 47 -6.41 -2.32 -16.97
N SER A 48 -7.48 -2.72 -16.29
CA SER A 48 -8.84 -2.50 -16.76
C SER A 48 -9.31 -1.05 -16.65
N GLY A 49 -8.52 -0.20 -16.00
CA GLY A 49 -8.90 1.19 -15.70
C GLY A 49 -9.55 1.37 -14.35
N LYS A 50 -9.83 0.29 -13.64
CA LYS A 50 -10.40 0.34 -12.31
C LYS A 50 -9.36 0.84 -11.32
N GLU A 51 -9.82 1.60 -10.33
CA GLU A 51 -8.97 2.03 -9.23
C GLU A 51 -9.46 1.43 -7.93
N THR A 52 -8.54 0.99 -7.11
CA THR A 52 -8.87 0.47 -5.79
C THR A 52 -7.98 1.13 -4.76
N TRP A 53 -8.48 1.20 -3.54
CA TRP A 53 -7.81 1.87 -2.44
C TRP A 53 -7.76 0.97 -1.24
N GLY A 54 -6.70 1.11 -0.45
CA GLY A 54 -6.56 0.35 0.77
C GLY A 54 -5.78 1.15 1.79
N CYS A 55 -5.91 0.74 3.04
CA CYS A 55 -5.13 1.35 4.10
C CYS A 55 -4.63 0.26 5.05
N GLY A 56 -3.56 0.58 5.75
CA GLY A 56 -2.99 -0.32 6.74
C GLY A 56 -2.36 0.48 7.87
N THR A 57 -2.43 -0.07 9.06
CA THR A 57 -1.84 0.56 10.25
C THR A 57 -0.90 -0.41 10.94
N HIS A 58 0.20 0.12 11.42
CA HIS A 58 1.16 -0.68 12.19
C HIS A 58 2.15 0.27 12.84
N THR A 59 2.79 -0.19 13.90
CA THR A 59 3.86 0.60 14.53
C THR A 59 5.09 0.69 13.62
N ASP A 60 5.27 -0.27 12.71
CA ASP A 60 6.33 -0.24 11.71
C ASP A 60 5.75 0.29 10.41
N ILE A 61 6.31 1.41 9.92
CA ILE A 61 5.81 2.08 8.73
C ILE A 61 5.91 1.17 7.49
N ILE A 62 6.91 0.32 7.42
CA ILE A 62 7.08 -0.59 6.29
C ILE A 62 5.95 -1.61 6.28
N VAL A 63 5.62 -2.17 7.43
CA VAL A 63 4.53 -3.13 7.54
C VAL A 63 3.19 -2.45 7.24
N ALA A 64 3.00 -1.22 7.72
CA ALA A 64 1.79 -0.46 7.43
C ALA A 64 1.62 -0.27 5.93
N GLY A 65 2.70 0.06 5.22
CA GLY A 65 2.65 0.21 3.77
C GLY A 65 2.29 -1.07 3.06
N ILE A 66 2.86 -2.18 3.49
CA ILE A 66 2.56 -3.49 2.89
C ILE A 66 1.10 -3.87 3.14
N ARG A 67 0.59 -3.63 4.35
CA ARG A 67 -0.81 -3.90 4.67
C ARG A 67 -1.75 -3.06 3.82
N ALA A 68 -1.40 -1.80 3.60
CA ALA A 68 -2.20 -0.92 2.75
C ALA A 68 -2.23 -1.42 1.32
N LEU A 69 -1.08 -1.86 0.81
CA LEU A 69 -0.99 -2.39 -0.55
C LEU A 69 -1.83 -3.66 -0.70
N VAL A 70 -1.72 -4.58 0.25
CA VAL A 70 -2.50 -5.82 0.21
C VAL A 70 -3.99 -5.52 0.29
N SER A 71 -4.37 -4.55 1.13
CA SER A 71 -5.77 -4.14 1.25
C SER A 71 -6.29 -3.60 -0.08
N ALA A 72 -5.51 -2.75 -0.77
CA ALA A 72 -5.91 -2.22 -2.07
C ALA A 72 -6.06 -3.33 -3.10
N ILE A 73 -5.19 -4.33 -3.08
CA ILE A 73 -5.29 -5.47 -3.98
C ILE A 73 -6.55 -6.27 -3.70
N ASN A 74 -6.86 -6.49 -2.43
CA ASN A 74 -8.04 -7.27 -2.05
C ASN A 74 -9.35 -6.54 -2.35
N ASN A 75 -9.30 -5.24 -2.51
CA ASN A 75 -10.48 -4.44 -2.85
C ASN A 75 -10.80 -4.42 -4.34
N GLN A 76 -10.02 -5.11 -5.10
CA GLN A 76 -10.19 -5.20 -6.54
C GLN A 76 -11.58 -5.74 -6.94
#